data_df58ea3d458a457b260324f720946807
#
_entry.id   df58ea3d458a457b260324f720946807
#
_cell.length_a   1.000
_cell.length_b   1.000
_cell.length_c   1.000
_cell.angle_alpha   90.00
_cell.angle_beta   90.00
_cell.angle_gamma   90.00
#
_symmetry.space_group_name_H-M   'P 1'
#
loop_
_entity.id
_entity.type
_entity.pdbx_description
1 polymer ?
#
loop_
_entity_poly.entity_id
_entity_poly.type
_entity_poly.pdbx_seq_one_letter_code
_entity_poly.pdbx_strand_id
1 'polypeptide(L)'
;TSQDSLDDNRLLLMDCAAEYDHYSADITRTIPINGKFSPAQADIYRIIYDAQEAAFKASRAGANLGQVQQRAADVVKDGLLRLGLITSKDNQEFRTWFMHGTSHWLGMNVHDVGMQGKALAAGMIYTVEPGIYVRPDALEWLPKTPENEKFIKAVRPAFEKYKGVGVRIEDDVLITNGDPVIMSAAIPRKLEDVEATMTRLRRELKTSGWPLAA
;
A
#
# COMPACT_ATOMS: atom_id res chain seq x y z
N THR A 1 3.75 -4.61 20.03
CA THR A 1 3.17 -3.23 20.04
C THR A 1 4.32 -2.24 20.11
N SER A 2 4.38 -1.30 19.14
CA SER A 2 5.38 -0.24 19.18
C SER A 2 5.12 0.69 20.36
N GLN A 3 6.20 1.14 21.02
CA GLN A 3 6.19 2.16 22.07
C GLN A 3 6.72 3.51 21.54
N ASP A 4 6.90 3.62 20.21
CA ASP A 4 7.45 4.81 19.59
C ASP A 4 6.47 5.98 19.68
N SER A 5 7.00 7.19 19.86
CA SER A 5 6.24 8.43 19.74
C SER A 5 5.75 8.64 18.32
N LEU A 6 4.54 9.15 18.18
CA LEU A 6 3.97 9.56 16.90
C LEU A 6 4.38 11.01 16.59
N ASP A 7 5.45 11.19 15.85
CA ASP A 7 5.92 12.52 15.43
C ASP A 7 5.08 13.09 14.28
N ASP A 8 4.82 14.38 14.30
CA ASP A 8 3.95 15.09 13.34
C ASP A 8 4.33 14.90 11.86
N ASN A 9 5.60 14.67 11.57
CA ASN A 9 6.08 14.50 10.20
C ASN A 9 6.08 13.05 9.71
N ARG A 10 5.53 12.12 10.52
CA ARG A 10 5.48 10.71 10.18
C ARG A 10 4.16 10.28 9.57
N LEU A 11 4.19 9.12 8.94
CA LEU A 11 3.00 8.36 8.53
C LEU A 11 2.69 7.31 9.60
N LEU A 12 1.41 7.08 9.85
CA LEU A 12 0.90 5.94 10.57
C LEU A 12 0.28 4.98 9.55
N LEU A 13 0.87 3.81 9.39
CA LEU A 13 0.28 2.70 8.68
C LEU A 13 -0.48 1.85 9.70
N MET A 14 -1.76 1.70 9.47
CA MET A 14 -2.67 0.89 10.29
C MET A 14 -3.17 -0.25 9.41
N ASP A 15 -2.80 -1.45 9.80
CA ASP A 15 -3.28 -2.70 9.24
C ASP A 15 -4.16 -3.34 10.30
N CYS A 16 -5.46 -3.22 10.13
CA CYS A 16 -6.45 -3.65 11.11
C CYS A 16 -7.79 -3.94 10.47
N ALA A 17 -8.43 -4.99 10.96
CA ALA A 17 -9.73 -5.40 10.49
C ALA A 17 -10.52 -6.11 11.58
N ALA A 18 -11.79 -6.37 11.31
CA ALA A 18 -12.68 -7.11 12.18
C ALA A 18 -12.80 -8.56 11.72
N GLU A 19 -13.12 -9.43 12.65
CA GLU A 19 -13.63 -10.77 12.40
C GLU A 19 -15.12 -10.79 12.74
N TYR A 20 -15.90 -11.44 11.90
CA TYR A 20 -17.30 -11.71 12.17
C TYR A 20 -17.67 -13.14 11.76
N ASP A 21 -18.22 -13.88 12.70
CA ASP A 21 -18.68 -15.28 12.51
C ASP A 21 -17.60 -16.17 11.85
N HIS A 22 -16.36 -16.06 12.36
CA HIS A 22 -15.14 -16.72 11.91
C HIS A 22 -14.58 -16.27 10.54
N TYR A 23 -15.13 -15.24 9.90
CA TYR A 23 -14.58 -14.67 8.67
C TYR A 23 -13.84 -13.38 8.97
N SER A 24 -12.61 -13.29 8.47
CA SER A 24 -11.74 -12.14 8.62
C SER A 24 -11.96 -11.12 7.51
N ALA A 25 -11.79 -9.84 7.85
CA ALA A 25 -11.50 -8.78 6.89
C ALA A 25 -10.02 -8.42 6.95
N ASP A 26 -9.51 -7.65 5.98
CA ASP A 26 -8.15 -7.14 5.99
C ASP A 26 -8.08 -5.75 5.32
N ILE A 27 -7.75 -4.74 6.10
CA ILE A 27 -7.81 -3.35 5.63
C ILE A 27 -6.60 -2.59 6.13
N THR A 28 -5.82 -2.05 5.21
CA THR A 28 -4.75 -1.11 5.55
C THR A 28 -5.08 0.31 5.09
N ARG A 29 -4.81 1.26 5.96
CA ARG A 29 -4.73 2.69 5.62
C ARG A 29 -3.44 3.29 6.13
N THR A 30 -2.85 4.16 5.32
CA THR A 30 -1.71 4.99 5.72
C THR A 30 -2.17 6.43 5.81
N ILE A 31 -2.00 7.05 6.98
CA ILE A 31 -2.41 8.43 7.24
C ILE A 31 -1.24 9.29 7.72
N PRO A 32 -1.22 10.60 7.42
CA PRO A 32 -0.22 11.52 7.97
C PRO A 32 -0.60 11.91 9.40
N ILE A 33 0.34 11.79 10.35
CA ILE A 33 0.07 12.07 11.78
C ILE A 33 -0.42 13.51 11.98
N ASN A 34 0.16 14.48 11.30
CA ASN A 34 -0.28 15.89 11.37
C ASN A 34 -1.54 16.22 10.53
N GLY A 35 -2.11 15.23 9.82
CA GLY A 35 -3.31 15.40 8.98
C GLY A 35 -3.02 15.88 7.56
N LYS A 36 -1.75 16.04 7.17
CA LYS A 36 -1.35 16.47 5.82
C LYS A 36 -0.12 15.73 5.33
N PHE A 37 -0.20 15.17 4.12
CA PHE A 37 0.97 14.53 3.51
C PHE A 37 2.03 15.57 3.11
N SER A 38 3.29 15.32 3.44
CA SER A 38 4.40 16.07 2.85
C SER A 38 4.51 15.75 1.34
N PRO A 39 5.19 16.59 0.55
CA PRO A 39 5.38 16.31 -0.89
C PRO A 39 5.98 14.91 -1.15
N ALA A 40 6.98 14.49 -0.38
CA ALA A 40 7.59 13.17 -0.54
C ALA A 40 6.63 12.02 -0.16
N GLN A 41 5.85 12.18 0.90
CA GLN A 41 4.83 11.21 1.28
C GLN A 41 3.72 11.12 0.22
N ALA A 42 3.27 12.26 -0.31
CA ALA A 42 2.26 12.33 -1.35
C ALA A 42 2.72 11.69 -2.67
N ASP A 43 3.99 11.85 -3.05
CA ASP A 43 4.57 11.21 -4.24
C ASP A 43 4.43 9.67 -4.16
N ILE A 44 4.83 9.07 -3.04
CA ILE A 44 4.72 7.62 -2.81
C ILE A 44 3.26 7.19 -2.69
N TYR A 45 2.45 7.95 -1.94
CA TYR A 45 1.04 7.63 -1.72
C TYR A 45 0.25 7.53 -3.03
N ARG A 46 0.44 8.49 -3.94
CA ARG A 46 -0.23 8.49 -5.24
C ARG A 46 0.16 7.30 -6.11
N ILE A 47 1.43 6.88 -6.08
CA ILE A 47 1.86 5.67 -6.81
C ILE A 47 1.10 4.45 -6.29
N ILE A 48 0.97 4.31 -4.97
CA ILE A 48 0.26 3.16 -4.36
C ILE A 48 -1.23 3.23 -4.65
N TYR A 49 -1.85 4.39 -4.56
CA TYR A 49 -3.25 4.58 -4.94
C TYR A 49 -3.48 4.17 -6.41
N ASP A 50 -2.66 4.66 -7.34
CA ASP A 50 -2.77 4.33 -8.77
C ASP A 50 -2.51 2.84 -9.04
N ALA A 51 -1.58 2.21 -8.31
CA ALA A 51 -1.30 0.78 -8.39
C ALA A 51 -2.50 -0.05 -7.93
N GLN A 52 -3.17 0.36 -6.85
CA GLN A 52 -4.38 -0.28 -6.35
C GLN A 52 -5.53 -0.14 -7.36
N GLU A 53 -5.72 1.04 -7.95
CA GLU A 53 -6.72 1.25 -9.01
C GLU A 53 -6.46 0.36 -10.24
N ALA A 54 -5.20 0.19 -10.64
CA ALA A 54 -4.84 -0.71 -11.74
C ALA A 54 -5.11 -2.19 -11.40
N ALA A 55 -4.86 -2.59 -10.15
CA ALA A 55 -5.17 -3.91 -9.63
C ALA A 55 -6.69 -4.17 -9.62
N PHE A 56 -7.51 -3.22 -9.16
CA PHE A 56 -8.97 -3.33 -9.19
C PHE A 56 -9.51 -3.50 -10.62
N LYS A 57 -8.99 -2.76 -11.58
CA LYS A 57 -9.37 -2.91 -13.00
C LYS A 57 -9.05 -4.30 -13.55
N ALA A 58 -8.00 -4.95 -13.04
CA ALA A 58 -7.62 -6.31 -13.42
C ALA A 58 -8.40 -7.39 -12.65
N SER A 59 -9.10 -7.04 -11.58
CA SER A 59 -9.85 -7.92 -10.69
C SER A 59 -11.18 -8.33 -11.34
N ARG A 60 -11.11 -9.23 -12.31
CA ARG A 60 -12.27 -9.67 -13.11
C ARG A 60 -12.39 -11.20 -13.10
N ALA A 61 -13.61 -11.69 -13.25
CA ALA A 61 -13.84 -13.12 -13.49
C ALA A 61 -13.01 -13.58 -14.72
N GLY A 62 -12.30 -14.70 -14.59
CA GLY A 62 -11.39 -15.25 -15.59
C GLY A 62 -9.93 -14.78 -15.47
N ALA A 63 -9.65 -13.66 -14.80
CA ALA A 63 -8.27 -13.28 -14.45
C ALA A 63 -7.71 -14.16 -13.34
N ASN A 64 -6.48 -13.96 -12.91
CA ASN A 64 -5.88 -14.59 -11.74
C ASN A 64 -5.05 -13.58 -10.93
N LEU A 65 -4.66 -13.95 -9.70
CA LEU A 65 -3.90 -13.05 -8.80
C LEU A 65 -2.55 -12.63 -9.38
N GLY A 66 -1.92 -13.44 -10.24
CA GLY A 66 -0.68 -13.08 -10.92
C GLY A 66 -0.88 -11.91 -11.90
N GLN A 67 -2.00 -11.86 -12.59
CA GLN A 67 -2.33 -10.73 -13.48
C GLN A 67 -2.66 -9.47 -12.69
N VAL A 68 -3.35 -9.58 -11.54
CA VAL A 68 -3.60 -8.47 -10.61
C VAL A 68 -2.26 -7.91 -10.10
N GLN A 69 -1.37 -8.79 -9.61
CA GLN A 69 -0.01 -8.46 -9.19
C GLN A 69 0.77 -7.73 -10.29
N GLN A 70 0.72 -8.23 -11.51
CA GLN A 70 1.47 -7.62 -12.62
C GLN A 70 1.02 -6.18 -12.89
N ARG A 71 -0.30 -5.93 -12.87
CA ARG A 71 -0.84 -4.57 -13.11
C ARG A 71 -0.43 -3.59 -12.02
N ALA A 72 -0.48 -3.99 -10.75
CA ALA A 72 0.02 -3.16 -9.66
C ALA A 72 1.53 -2.91 -9.79
N ALA A 73 2.31 -3.95 -10.06
CA ALA A 73 3.76 -3.86 -10.19
C ALA A 73 4.20 -2.96 -11.37
N ASP A 74 3.47 -2.96 -12.49
CA ASP A 74 3.76 -2.08 -13.63
C ASP A 74 3.65 -0.61 -13.23
N VAL A 75 2.58 -0.23 -12.52
CA VAL A 75 2.38 1.15 -12.02
C VAL A 75 3.44 1.52 -10.97
N VAL A 76 3.76 0.60 -10.06
CA VAL A 76 4.82 0.81 -9.06
C VAL A 76 6.16 1.05 -9.74
N LYS A 77 6.54 0.22 -10.73
CA LYS A 77 7.79 0.38 -11.48
C LYS A 77 7.86 1.72 -12.22
N ASP A 78 6.77 2.13 -12.89
CA ASP A 78 6.69 3.43 -13.56
C ASP A 78 6.85 4.59 -12.57
N GLY A 79 6.20 4.50 -11.42
CA GLY A 79 6.31 5.48 -10.35
C GLY A 79 7.72 5.56 -9.77
N LEU A 80 8.30 4.42 -9.40
CA LEU A 80 9.64 4.34 -8.82
C LEU A 80 10.72 4.84 -9.78
N LEU A 81 10.60 4.52 -11.07
CA LEU A 81 11.52 5.03 -12.10
C LEU A 81 11.43 6.56 -12.21
N ARG A 82 10.21 7.11 -12.26
CA ARG A 82 9.97 8.56 -12.29
C ARG A 82 10.56 9.28 -11.06
N LEU A 83 10.51 8.64 -9.89
CA LEU A 83 11.07 9.20 -8.65
C LEU A 83 12.60 8.99 -8.55
N GLY A 84 13.23 8.20 -9.42
CA GLY A 84 14.65 7.87 -9.37
C GLY A 84 15.02 6.83 -8.30
N LEU A 85 14.05 6.08 -7.81
CA LEU A 85 14.25 4.98 -6.84
C LEU A 85 14.62 3.64 -7.50
N ILE A 86 14.47 3.53 -8.82
CA ILE A 86 15.01 2.44 -9.64
C ILE A 86 15.64 3.01 -10.91
N THR A 87 16.50 2.24 -11.55
CA THR A 87 17.19 2.62 -12.79
C THR A 87 16.59 1.97 -14.04
N SER A 88 15.86 0.87 -13.87
CA SER A 88 15.18 0.13 -14.95
C SER A 88 13.90 -0.53 -14.45
N LYS A 89 12.93 -0.69 -15.34
CA LYS A 89 11.71 -1.47 -15.10
C LYS A 89 11.88 -2.95 -15.44
N ASP A 90 12.94 -3.30 -16.17
CA ASP A 90 13.13 -4.62 -16.74
C ASP A 90 13.84 -5.61 -15.79
N ASN A 91 14.33 -5.09 -14.67
CA ASN A 91 15.01 -5.86 -13.64
C ASN A 91 14.20 -5.94 -12.34
N GLN A 92 14.79 -6.51 -11.29
CA GLN A 92 14.11 -6.70 -9.99
C GLN A 92 14.40 -5.58 -8.98
N GLU A 93 14.98 -4.44 -9.38
CA GLU A 93 15.29 -3.31 -8.48
C GLU A 93 14.07 -2.85 -7.68
N PHE A 94 12.88 -2.88 -8.30
CA PHE A 94 11.64 -2.47 -7.63
C PHE A 94 11.32 -3.30 -6.37
N ARG A 95 11.82 -4.55 -6.28
CA ARG A 95 11.64 -5.42 -5.12
C ARG A 95 12.32 -4.89 -3.86
N THR A 96 13.30 -4.00 -4.00
CA THR A 96 13.91 -3.28 -2.86
C THR A 96 12.88 -2.44 -2.10
N TRP A 97 11.85 -1.97 -2.80
CA TRP A 97 10.85 -1.05 -2.28
C TRP A 97 9.44 -1.66 -2.19
N PHE A 98 9.12 -2.62 -3.05
CA PHE A 98 7.87 -3.37 -3.07
C PHE A 98 8.18 -4.86 -2.91
N MET A 99 8.28 -5.32 -1.67
CA MET A 99 8.87 -6.61 -1.29
C MET A 99 7.85 -7.73 -1.04
N HIS A 100 6.54 -7.44 -1.08
CA HIS A 100 5.47 -8.43 -0.88
C HIS A 100 4.56 -8.55 -2.11
N GLY A 101 3.60 -9.45 -2.06
CA GLY A 101 2.55 -9.59 -3.07
C GLY A 101 1.48 -8.50 -2.95
N THR A 102 0.73 -8.30 -4.03
CA THR A 102 -0.41 -7.35 -4.02
C THR A 102 -1.66 -7.97 -3.42
N SER A 103 -1.73 -9.31 -3.26
CA SER A 103 -2.98 -9.99 -2.95
C SER A 103 -2.76 -11.33 -2.29
N HIS A 104 -3.64 -11.68 -1.36
CA HIS A 104 -3.83 -13.02 -0.83
C HIS A 104 -5.32 -13.35 -0.69
N TRP A 105 -5.63 -14.64 -0.62
CA TRP A 105 -7.00 -15.09 -0.34
C TRP A 105 -7.41 -14.69 1.06
N LEU A 106 -8.69 -14.35 1.21
CA LEU A 106 -9.30 -13.94 2.46
C LEU A 106 -10.51 -14.84 2.74
N GLY A 107 -10.65 -15.28 3.99
CA GLY A 107 -11.74 -16.15 4.41
C GLY A 107 -11.77 -16.38 5.91
N MET A 108 -11.82 -17.63 6.35
CA MET A 108 -11.77 -17.97 7.79
C MET A 108 -10.40 -17.68 8.40
N ASN A 109 -9.37 -17.62 7.60
CA ASN A 109 -8.08 -17.06 7.98
C ASN A 109 -7.83 -15.78 7.18
N VAL A 110 -7.13 -14.82 7.79
CA VAL A 110 -6.72 -13.58 7.10
C VAL A 110 -5.85 -13.90 5.88
N HIS A 111 -4.89 -14.83 6.00
CA HIS A 111 -4.17 -15.44 4.89
C HIS A 111 -4.76 -16.81 4.62
N ASP A 112 -5.88 -16.85 3.89
CA ASP A 112 -6.60 -18.10 3.70
C ASP A 112 -6.02 -18.95 2.57
N VAL A 113 -6.42 -20.22 2.55
CA VAL A 113 -5.96 -21.21 1.56
C VAL A 113 -6.49 -20.88 0.17
N GLY A 114 -5.67 -21.10 -0.85
CA GLY A 114 -6.07 -20.92 -2.24
C GLY A 114 -4.91 -21.06 -3.21
N MET A 115 -5.25 -21.27 -4.48
CA MET A 115 -4.26 -21.40 -5.56
C MET A 115 -4.05 -20.06 -6.25
N GLN A 116 -2.82 -19.54 -6.26
CA GLN A 116 -2.47 -18.26 -6.88
C GLN A 116 -2.78 -18.19 -8.39
N GLY A 117 -2.60 -19.28 -9.09
CA GLY A 117 -2.87 -19.38 -10.54
C GLY A 117 -4.32 -19.67 -10.91
N LYS A 118 -5.22 -19.88 -9.93
CA LYS A 118 -6.63 -20.18 -10.20
C LYS A 118 -7.32 -18.97 -10.84
N ALA A 119 -8.13 -19.24 -11.87
CA ALA A 119 -9.00 -18.22 -12.45
C ALA A 119 -10.00 -17.71 -11.41
N LEU A 120 -10.12 -16.40 -11.30
CA LEU A 120 -11.08 -15.72 -10.44
C LEU A 120 -12.51 -16.01 -10.92
N ALA A 121 -13.40 -16.27 -10.00
CA ALA A 121 -14.82 -16.50 -10.27
C ALA A 121 -15.68 -15.64 -9.35
N ALA A 122 -16.89 -15.33 -9.76
CA ALA A 122 -17.85 -14.60 -8.93
C ALA A 122 -18.04 -15.29 -7.58
N GLY A 123 -18.07 -14.51 -6.51
CA GLY A 123 -18.13 -14.96 -5.13
C GLY A 123 -16.76 -15.13 -4.44
N MET A 124 -15.64 -15.06 -5.17
CA MET A 124 -14.30 -15.09 -4.56
C MET A 124 -13.96 -13.76 -3.93
N ILE A 125 -13.31 -13.80 -2.76
CA ILE A 125 -12.83 -12.64 -2.01
C ILE A 125 -11.32 -12.76 -1.81
N TYR A 126 -10.62 -11.64 -1.94
CA TYR A 126 -9.18 -11.53 -1.69
C TYR A 126 -8.78 -10.06 -1.46
N THR A 127 -7.57 -9.82 -0.96
CA THR A 127 -7.05 -8.47 -0.69
C THR A 127 -6.41 -7.84 -1.94
N VAL A 128 -6.43 -6.50 -2.01
CA VAL A 128 -5.61 -5.73 -2.95
C VAL A 128 -4.85 -4.68 -2.16
N GLU A 129 -3.55 -4.92 -1.95
CA GLU A 129 -2.72 -4.25 -0.94
C GLU A 129 -1.31 -3.81 -1.44
N PRO A 130 -1.19 -3.14 -2.58
CA PRO A 130 0.15 -2.69 -2.99
C PRO A 130 0.79 -1.80 -1.94
N GLY A 131 2.12 -1.91 -1.78
CA GLY A 131 2.87 -1.10 -0.82
C GLY A 131 4.27 -0.75 -1.31
N ILE A 132 4.76 0.44 -0.93
CA ILE A 132 6.14 0.89 -1.12
C ILE A 132 6.71 1.27 0.24
N TYR A 133 7.90 0.76 0.56
CA TYR A 133 8.57 1.02 1.82
C TYR A 133 10.02 1.43 1.57
N VAL A 134 10.32 2.73 1.72
CA VAL A 134 11.68 3.25 1.61
C VAL A 134 12.33 3.19 3.00
N ARG A 135 12.63 1.98 3.44
CA ARG A 135 13.21 1.73 4.77
C ARG A 135 14.58 2.41 4.89
N PRO A 136 14.91 3.01 6.06
CA PRO A 136 16.19 3.69 6.25
C PRO A 136 17.43 2.83 6.00
N ASP A 137 17.32 1.53 6.18
CA ASP A 137 18.39 0.53 6.05
C ASP A 137 18.31 -0.27 4.73
N ALA A 138 17.35 -0.01 3.85
CA ALA A 138 17.06 -0.85 2.68
C ALA A 138 18.29 -1.08 1.77
N LEU A 139 19.12 -0.07 1.58
CA LEU A 139 20.31 -0.18 0.72
C LEU A 139 21.47 -0.94 1.40
N GLU A 140 21.43 -1.08 2.72
CA GLU A 140 22.48 -1.79 3.50
C GLU A 140 22.30 -3.30 3.41
N TRP A 141 21.07 -3.76 3.17
CA TRP A 141 20.75 -5.20 3.05
C TRP A 141 20.98 -5.78 1.66
N LEU A 142 21.28 -4.93 0.67
CA LEU A 142 21.57 -5.42 -0.67
C LEU A 142 22.92 -6.17 -0.69
N PRO A 143 23.00 -7.31 -1.37
CA PRO A 143 24.26 -8.03 -1.55
C PRO A 143 25.35 -7.12 -2.14
N LYS A 144 26.58 -7.25 -1.65
CA LYS A 144 27.74 -6.46 -2.12
C LYS A 144 28.22 -7.00 -3.47
N THR A 145 27.58 -6.56 -4.54
CA THR A 145 27.97 -6.87 -5.93
C THR A 145 28.19 -5.57 -6.72
N PRO A 146 29.01 -5.60 -7.79
CA PRO A 146 29.23 -4.40 -8.62
C PRO A 146 27.93 -3.79 -9.15
N GLU A 147 26.93 -4.62 -9.48
CA GLU A 147 25.63 -4.19 -9.96
C GLU A 147 24.87 -3.43 -8.88
N ASN A 148 24.84 -3.95 -7.65
CA ASN A 148 24.18 -3.31 -6.52
C ASN A 148 24.92 -2.04 -6.09
N GLU A 149 26.24 -2.00 -6.13
CA GLU A 149 27.03 -0.77 -5.88
C GLU A 149 26.66 0.33 -6.88
N LYS A 150 26.55 -0.03 -8.17
CA LYS A 150 26.12 0.90 -9.23
C LYS A 150 24.68 1.38 -8.99
N PHE A 151 23.76 0.45 -8.68
CA PHE A 151 22.37 0.76 -8.34
C PHE A 151 22.29 1.70 -7.14
N ILE A 152 22.93 1.35 -6.01
CA ILE A 152 22.95 2.17 -4.80
C ILE A 152 23.44 3.59 -5.08
N LYS A 153 24.52 3.71 -5.85
CA LYS A 153 25.06 5.03 -6.23
C LYS A 153 24.06 5.84 -7.04
N ALA A 154 23.37 5.21 -7.98
CA ALA A 154 22.41 5.88 -8.85
C ALA A 154 21.16 6.35 -8.10
N VAL A 155 20.61 5.53 -7.20
CA VAL A 155 19.36 5.85 -6.49
C VAL A 155 19.58 6.68 -5.21
N ARG A 156 20.80 6.84 -4.73
CA ARG A 156 21.11 7.52 -3.46
C ARG A 156 20.42 8.89 -3.30
N PRO A 157 20.43 9.81 -4.28
CA PRO A 157 19.76 11.11 -4.12
C PRO A 157 18.24 10.98 -3.89
N ALA A 158 17.57 10.08 -4.61
CA ALA A 158 16.16 9.82 -4.43
C ALA A 158 15.90 9.11 -3.09
N PHE A 159 16.73 8.12 -2.75
CA PHE A 159 16.63 7.43 -1.46
C PHE A 159 16.66 8.40 -0.28
N GLU A 160 17.59 9.35 -0.24
CA GLU A 160 17.66 10.33 0.86
C GLU A 160 16.41 11.23 0.93
N LYS A 161 15.78 11.54 -0.23
CA LYS A 161 14.53 12.31 -0.28
C LYS A 161 13.33 11.55 0.29
N TYR A 162 13.24 10.24 0.03
CA TYR A 162 12.07 9.41 0.37
C TYR A 162 12.29 8.50 1.57
N LYS A 163 13.49 8.47 2.13
CA LYS A 163 13.88 7.63 3.26
C LYS A 163 12.92 7.77 4.45
N GLY A 164 12.46 6.64 4.95
CA GLY A 164 11.50 6.56 6.05
C GLY A 164 10.03 6.68 5.63
N VAL A 165 9.74 6.86 4.33
CA VAL A 165 8.35 6.82 3.83
C VAL A 165 7.95 5.38 3.53
N GLY A 166 6.88 4.92 4.17
CA GLY A 166 6.23 3.64 3.91
C GLY A 166 4.73 3.83 3.72
N VAL A 167 4.16 3.27 2.66
CA VAL A 167 2.74 3.37 2.34
C VAL A 167 2.22 2.02 1.87
N ARG A 168 1.12 1.55 2.46
CA ARG A 168 0.24 0.51 1.93
C ARG A 168 -1.20 1.01 1.96
N ILE A 169 -1.96 0.68 0.94
CA ILE A 169 -3.41 0.85 0.90
C ILE A 169 -3.99 -0.51 0.55
N GLU A 170 -4.93 -0.98 1.34
CA GLU A 170 -5.50 -2.32 1.24
C GLU A 170 -7.01 -2.29 1.35
N ASP A 171 -7.65 -3.04 0.50
CA ASP A 171 -9.08 -3.24 0.50
C ASP A 171 -9.42 -4.69 0.14
N ASP A 172 -10.51 -5.19 0.74
CA ASP A 172 -11.13 -6.47 0.39
C ASP A 172 -11.95 -6.33 -0.89
N VAL A 173 -11.75 -7.27 -1.80
CA VAL A 173 -12.36 -7.27 -3.13
C VAL A 173 -13.19 -8.51 -3.35
N LEU A 174 -14.48 -8.31 -3.63
CA LEU A 174 -15.39 -9.38 -4.06
C LEU A 174 -15.47 -9.40 -5.59
N ILE A 175 -15.15 -10.54 -6.19
CA ILE A 175 -15.33 -10.76 -7.62
C ILE A 175 -16.80 -10.99 -7.95
N THR A 176 -17.27 -10.33 -8.99
CA THR A 176 -18.62 -10.48 -9.53
C THR A 176 -18.56 -10.91 -11.01
N ASN A 177 -19.72 -11.12 -11.65
CA ASN A 177 -19.79 -11.32 -13.09
C ASN A 177 -19.55 -10.04 -13.91
N GLY A 178 -19.50 -8.87 -13.25
CA GLY A 178 -19.20 -7.56 -13.84
C GLY A 178 -17.98 -6.93 -13.19
N ASP A 179 -18.12 -5.68 -12.75
CA ASP A 179 -17.09 -4.97 -12.01
C ASP A 179 -16.92 -5.56 -10.61
N PRO A 180 -15.69 -5.60 -10.06
CA PRO A 180 -15.48 -6.06 -8.69
C PRO A 180 -16.14 -5.09 -7.70
N VAL A 181 -16.56 -5.61 -6.56
CA VAL A 181 -17.02 -4.79 -5.44
C VAL A 181 -15.87 -4.62 -4.46
N ILE A 182 -15.52 -3.38 -4.17
CA ILE A 182 -14.57 -3.01 -3.11
C ILE A 182 -15.38 -2.96 -1.82
N MET A 183 -15.22 -3.97 -0.96
CA MET A 183 -16.06 -4.14 0.23
C MET A 183 -15.82 -3.06 1.28
N SER A 184 -14.60 -2.52 1.33
CA SER A 184 -14.17 -1.45 2.24
C SER A 184 -14.25 -0.03 1.61
N ALA A 185 -14.99 0.15 0.51
CA ALA A 185 -15.07 1.41 -0.25
C ALA A 185 -15.52 2.63 0.58
N ALA A 186 -16.22 2.42 1.70
CA ALA A 186 -16.64 3.50 2.60
C ALA A 186 -15.47 4.16 3.36
N ILE A 187 -14.31 3.50 3.45
CA ILE A 187 -13.14 4.01 4.16
C ILE A 187 -12.29 4.83 3.18
N PRO A 188 -12.05 6.12 3.43
CA PRO A 188 -11.27 6.98 2.53
C PRO A 188 -9.90 6.40 2.20
N ARG A 189 -9.53 6.42 0.91
CA ARG A 189 -8.23 5.96 0.41
C ARG A 189 -7.60 6.91 -0.60
N LYS A 190 -8.36 7.80 -1.24
CA LYS A 190 -7.80 8.86 -2.06
C LYS A 190 -7.13 9.90 -1.17
N LEU A 191 -5.95 10.39 -1.55
CA LEU A 191 -5.14 11.28 -0.73
C LEU A 191 -5.92 12.46 -0.17
N GLU A 192 -6.66 13.14 -1.05
CA GLU A 192 -7.45 14.34 -0.70
C GLU A 192 -8.59 14.02 0.28
N ASP A 193 -9.21 12.84 0.13
CA ASP A 193 -10.30 12.39 1.01
C ASP A 193 -9.77 11.99 2.40
N VAL A 194 -8.55 11.40 2.46
CA VAL A 194 -7.86 11.12 3.72
C VAL A 194 -7.55 12.42 4.47
N GLU A 195 -6.94 13.40 3.81
CA GLU A 195 -6.63 14.71 4.42
C GLU A 195 -7.90 15.44 4.89
N ALA A 196 -8.96 15.42 4.07
CA ALA A 196 -10.25 16.02 4.44
C ALA A 196 -10.88 15.34 5.66
N THR A 197 -10.82 14.00 5.70
CA THR A 197 -11.33 13.21 6.83
C THR A 197 -10.55 13.49 8.11
N MET A 198 -9.21 13.53 8.04
CA MET A 198 -8.36 13.89 9.18
C MET A 198 -8.69 15.28 9.71
N THR A 199 -8.91 16.25 8.83
CA THR A 199 -9.28 17.62 9.19
C THR A 199 -10.63 17.66 9.90
N ARG A 200 -11.63 16.95 9.36
CA ARG A 200 -12.99 16.87 9.94
C ARG A 200 -12.95 16.22 11.32
N LEU A 201 -12.31 15.05 11.45
CA LEU A 201 -12.24 14.33 12.72
C LEU A 201 -11.50 15.11 13.81
N ARG A 202 -10.41 15.80 13.47
CA ARG A 202 -9.72 16.68 14.43
C ARG A 202 -10.60 17.81 14.96
N ARG A 203 -11.44 18.38 14.11
CA ARG A 203 -12.41 19.42 14.51
C ARG A 203 -13.47 18.84 15.44
N GLU A 204 -14.02 17.68 15.09
CA GLU A 204 -15.04 16.98 15.89
C GLU A 204 -14.50 16.60 17.28
N LEU A 205 -13.28 16.05 17.35
CA LEU A 205 -12.63 15.71 18.62
C LEU A 205 -12.40 16.94 19.51
N LYS A 206 -11.97 18.07 18.93
CA LYS A 206 -11.84 19.32 19.70
C LYS A 206 -13.17 19.79 20.27
N THR A 207 -14.29 19.64 19.56
CA THR A 207 -15.61 20.06 20.01
C THR A 207 -16.23 19.09 21.02
N SER A 208 -15.86 17.82 21.00
CA SER A 208 -16.37 16.78 21.91
C SER A 208 -15.72 16.78 23.30
N GLY A 209 -14.68 17.60 23.51
CA GLY A 209 -13.90 17.60 24.75
C GLY A 209 -12.99 16.38 24.91
N TRP A 210 -12.80 15.58 23.87
CA TRP A 210 -11.83 14.47 23.88
C TRP A 210 -10.43 15.03 24.06
N PRO A 211 -9.62 14.52 25.04
CA PRO A 211 -8.27 15.02 25.25
C PRO A 211 -7.41 14.67 24.02
N LEU A 212 -7.15 15.66 23.18
CA LEU A 212 -6.10 15.56 22.17
C LEU A 212 -4.78 15.66 22.93
N ALA A 213 -3.90 14.67 22.82
CA ALA A 213 -2.54 14.77 23.35
C ALA A 213 -1.88 16.05 22.79
N ALA A 214 -1.25 16.80 23.69
CA ALA A 214 -0.55 18.04 23.35
C ALA A 214 0.73 17.73 22.56
#